data_8dcfe2d2a3813669b94533096b176593
#
_entry.id   8dcfe2d2a3813669b94533096b176593
#
_cell.length_a   1.000
_cell.length_b   1.000
_cell.length_c   1.000
_cell.angle_alpha   90.00
_cell.angle_beta   90.00
_cell.angle_gamma   90.00
#
_symmetry.space_group_name_H-M   'P 1'
#
loop_
_entity.id
_entity.type
_entity.pdbx_description
1 polymer ?
#
loop_
_entity_poly.entity_id
_entity_poly.type
_entity_poly.pdbx_seq_one_letter_code
_entity_poly.pdbx_strand_id
1 'polypeptide(L)'
;EKPGSGLSGGQQQRLCIARAIAVEPDVILMDEPTSALDPISTAAIEDLAVELKEQFTVVIVTHNMQQASRISDMTAFFNIAGSGLPGKLIEYDKTEKVFSNPTEQQTEDYVSGRFG
;
A
#
# COMPACT_ATOMS: atom_id res chain seq x y z
N GLU A 1 -20.73 17.37 16.44
CA GLU A 1 -20.39 16.78 15.16
C GLU A 1 -19.36 17.64 14.45
N LYS A 2 -18.27 17.00 14.00
CA LYS A 2 -17.19 17.71 13.34
C LYS A 2 -17.44 17.77 11.84
N PRO A 3 -17.23 18.92 11.20
CA PRO A 3 -17.20 18.98 9.74
C PRO A 3 -16.00 18.19 9.21
N GLY A 4 -16.05 17.78 7.94
CA GLY A 4 -14.96 17.00 7.34
C GLY A 4 -13.59 17.66 7.47
N SER A 5 -13.54 19.00 7.36
CA SER A 5 -12.31 19.76 7.49
C SER A 5 -11.74 19.80 8.92
N GLY A 6 -12.54 19.42 9.91
CA GLY A 6 -12.10 19.38 11.31
C GLY A 6 -11.60 18.02 11.76
N LEU A 7 -11.61 17.03 10.88
CA LEU A 7 -11.16 15.67 11.21
C LEU A 7 -9.65 15.57 11.14
N SER A 8 -9.06 14.67 11.95
CA SER A 8 -7.65 14.32 11.81
C SER A 8 -7.40 13.62 10.48
N GLY A 9 -6.13 13.51 10.07
CA GLY A 9 -5.76 12.80 8.87
C GLY A 9 -6.23 11.34 8.88
N GLY A 10 -6.08 10.66 10.02
CA GLY A 10 -6.55 9.28 10.17
C GLY A 10 -8.06 9.16 10.10
N GLN A 11 -8.79 10.11 10.70
CA GLN A 11 -10.25 10.12 10.64
C GLN A 11 -10.74 10.40 9.21
N GLN A 12 -10.10 11.31 8.50
CA GLN A 12 -10.42 11.60 7.11
C GLN A 12 -10.20 10.37 6.23
N GLN A 13 -9.11 9.65 6.46
CA GLN A 13 -8.79 8.44 5.70
C GLN A 13 -9.83 7.35 5.96
N ARG A 14 -10.24 7.16 7.21
CA ARG A 14 -11.29 6.21 7.55
C ARG A 14 -12.62 6.58 6.90
N LEU A 15 -12.93 7.85 6.84
CA LEU A 15 -14.16 8.31 6.17
C LEU A 15 -14.13 8.00 4.68
N CYS A 16 -12.99 8.21 4.03
CA CYS A 16 -12.82 7.86 2.62
C CYS A 16 -13.00 6.36 2.39
N ILE A 17 -12.44 5.53 3.26
CA ILE A 17 -12.59 4.09 3.17
C ILE A 17 -14.05 3.69 3.39
N ALA A 18 -14.72 4.28 4.38
CA ALA A 18 -16.13 4.01 4.64
C ALA A 18 -17.01 4.33 3.43
N ARG A 19 -16.72 5.41 2.72
CA ARG A 19 -17.43 5.77 1.50
C ARG A 19 -17.18 4.75 0.39
N ALA A 20 -15.95 4.28 0.27
CA ALA A 20 -15.59 3.29 -0.76
C ALA A 20 -16.33 1.98 -0.54
N ILE A 21 -16.40 1.49 0.70
CA ILE A 21 -17.04 0.21 0.99
C ILE A 21 -18.56 0.29 0.99
N ALA A 22 -19.13 1.49 1.15
CA ALA A 22 -20.58 1.67 1.17
C ALA A 22 -21.26 1.28 -0.14
N VAL A 23 -20.53 1.30 -1.25
CA VAL A 23 -21.05 0.89 -2.56
C VAL A 23 -20.81 -0.59 -2.85
N GLU A 24 -20.30 -1.33 -1.90
CA GLU A 24 -20.01 -2.78 -1.98
C GLU A 24 -19.17 -3.17 -3.20
N PRO A 25 -17.97 -2.61 -3.35
CA PRO A 25 -17.10 -2.89 -4.49
C PRO A 25 -16.50 -4.29 -4.40
N ASP A 26 -16.00 -4.81 -5.53
CA ASP A 26 -15.21 -6.05 -5.52
C ASP A 26 -13.76 -5.76 -5.15
N VAL A 27 -13.26 -4.59 -5.54
CA VAL A 27 -11.87 -4.19 -5.32
C VAL A 27 -11.81 -2.81 -4.67
N ILE A 28 -10.99 -2.66 -3.64
CA ILE A 28 -10.70 -1.38 -3.01
C ILE A 28 -9.27 -1.01 -3.36
N LEU A 29 -9.09 0.19 -3.93
CA LEU A 29 -7.77 0.72 -4.24
C LEU A 29 -7.41 1.80 -3.23
N MET A 30 -6.27 1.65 -2.58
CA MET A 30 -5.71 2.63 -1.64
C MET A 30 -4.37 3.12 -2.19
N ASP A 31 -4.29 4.41 -2.47
CA ASP A 31 -3.06 5.02 -3.01
C ASP A 31 -2.36 5.79 -1.90
N GLU A 32 -1.21 5.30 -1.46
CA GLU A 32 -0.41 5.90 -0.39
C GLU A 32 -1.26 6.21 0.85
N PRO A 33 -1.99 5.21 1.40
CA PRO A 33 -3.04 5.50 2.38
C PRO A 33 -2.55 6.07 3.71
N THR A 34 -1.27 5.91 4.02
CA THR A 34 -0.72 6.35 5.31
C THR A 34 0.40 7.38 5.18
N SER A 35 0.64 7.92 3.99
CA SER A 35 1.80 8.79 3.72
C SER A 35 1.84 10.06 4.56
N ALA A 36 0.70 10.58 4.98
CA ALA A 36 0.62 11.82 5.76
C ALA A 36 0.14 11.59 7.19
N LEU A 37 0.17 10.35 7.67
CA LEU A 37 -0.36 9.99 8.98
C LEU A 37 0.75 9.77 10.01
N ASP A 38 0.43 10.04 11.27
CA ASP A 38 1.31 9.71 12.39
C ASP A 38 1.35 8.19 12.59
N PRO A 39 2.28 7.67 13.43
CA PRO A 39 2.42 6.21 13.62
C PRO A 39 1.15 5.54 14.16
N ILE A 40 0.41 6.18 15.05
CA ILE A 40 -0.80 5.59 15.63
C ILE A 40 -1.90 5.49 14.58
N SER A 41 -2.12 6.54 13.82
CA SER A 41 -3.11 6.56 12.74
C SER A 41 -2.72 5.60 11.61
N THR A 42 -1.42 5.50 11.31
CA THR A 42 -0.91 4.55 10.33
C THR A 42 -1.25 3.12 10.74
N ALA A 43 -0.98 2.76 11.98
CA ALA A 43 -1.28 1.42 12.49
C ALA A 43 -2.78 1.11 12.39
N ALA A 44 -3.63 2.08 12.70
CA ALA A 44 -5.08 1.91 12.61
C ALA A 44 -5.55 1.66 11.18
N ILE A 45 -4.97 2.38 10.20
CA ILE A 45 -5.33 2.20 8.80
C ILE A 45 -4.81 0.85 8.29
N GLU A 46 -3.61 0.43 8.69
CA GLU A 46 -3.06 -0.88 8.34
C GLU A 46 -3.94 -2.01 8.89
N ASP A 47 -4.37 -1.90 10.14
CA ASP A 47 -5.27 -2.89 10.75
C ASP A 47 -6.60 -2.96 9.99
N LEU A 48 -7.13 -1.80 9.59
CA LEU A 48 -8.36 -1.74 8.83
C LEU A 48 -8.20 -2.41 7.46
N ALA A 49 -7.08 -2.18 6.78
CA ALA A 49 -6.80 -2.82 5.50
C ALA A 49 -6.75 -4.34 5.63
N VAL A 50 -6.14 -4.84 6.70
CA VAL A 50 -6.08 -6.29 6.96
C VAL A 50 -7.48 -6.86 7.22
N GLU A 51 -8.34 -6.13 7.93
CA GLU A 51 -9.73 -6.56 8.12
C GLU A 51 -10.50 -6.56 6.81
N LEU A 52 -10.32 -5.54 5.98
CA LEU A 52 -11.05 -5.40 4.72
C LEU A 52 -10.74 -6.52 3.73
N LYS A 53 -9.55 -7.08 3.75
CA LYS A 53 -9.20 -8.14 2.81
C LYS A 53 -10.00 -9.43 3.03
N GLU A 54 -10.67 -9.56 4.16
CA GLU A 54 -11.56 -10.70 4.40
C GLU A 54 -12.83 -10.66 3.55
N GLN A 55 -13.22 -9.47 3.11
CA GLN A 55 -14.45 -9.26 2.33
C GLN A 55 -14.19 -8.72 0.93
N PHE A 56 -13.07 -8.04 0.73
CA PHE A 56 -12.76 -7.34 -0.51
C PHE A 56 -11.37 -7.70 -0.98
N THR A 57 -11.10 -7.54 -2.27
CA THR A 57 -9.74 -7.51 -2.76
C THR A 57 -9.21 -6.11 -2.52
N VAL A 58 -8.11 -5.98 -1.78
CA VAL A 58 -7.52 -4.69 -1.45
C VAL A 58 -6.20 -4.54 -2.21
N VAL A 59 -6.09 -3.45 -2.96
CA VAL A 59 -4.86 -3.10 -3.69
C VAL A 59 -4.31 -1.83 -3.07
N ILE A 60 -3.07 -1.87 -2.59
CA ILE A 60 -2.41 -0.72 -1.99
C ILE A 60 -1.22 -0.32 -2.84
N VAL A 61 -1.17 0.95 -3.22
CA VAL A 61 -0.01 1.53 -3.88
C VAL A 61 0.78 2.28 -2.81
N THR A 62 2.03 1.89 -2.61
CA THR A 62 2.87 2.50 -1.59
C THR A 62 4.34 2.42 -1.97
N HIS A 63 5.12 3.41 -1.54
CA HIS A 63 6.58 3.34 -1.60
C HIS A 63 7.17 2.90 -0.26
N ASN A 64 6.32 2.63 0.73
CA ASN A 64 6.77 2.17 2.05
C ASN A 64 6.91 0.64 2.03
N MET A 65 8.14 0.18 1.85
CA MET A 65 8.45 -1.25 1.77
C MET A 65 8.11 -2.01 3.04
N GLN A 66 8.27 -1.37 4.20
CA GLN A 66 7.96 -2.01 5.47
C GLN A 66 6.46 -2.27 5.59
N GLN A 67 5.65 -1.32 5.13
CA GLN A 67 4.20 -1.49 5.11
C GLN A 67 3.80 -2.62 4.17
N ALA A 68 4.34 -2.63 2.96
CA ALA A 68 4.04 -3.69 1.98
C ALA A 68 4.43 -5.06 2.54
N SER A 69 5.62 -5.16 3.14
CA SER A 69 6.12 -6.40 3.73
C SER A 69 5.22 -6.89 4.86
N ARG A 70 4.65 -5.97 5.62
CA ARG A 70 3.92 -6.28 6.85
C ARG A 70 2.48 -6.70 6.60
N ILE A 71 1.79 -6.07 5.65
CA ILE A 71 0.34 -6.24 5.52
C ILE A 71 -0.14 -6.88 4.22
N SER A 72 0.72 -7.04 3.22
CA SER A 72 0.26 -7.59 1.94
C SER A 72 0.53 -9.09 1.81
N ASP A 73 -0.31 -9.76 1.06
CA ASP A 73 -0.16 -11.19 0.73
C ASP A 73 0.66 -11.36 -0.53
N MET A 74 0.44 -10.49 -1.51
CA MET A 74 1.16 -10.47 -2.79
C MET A 74 1.75 -9.10 -2.99
N THR A 75 2.90 -9.02 -3.63
CA THR A 75 3.58 -7.75 -3.91
C THR A 75 3.99 -7.68 -5.37
N ALA A 76 3.67 -6.56 -5.99
CA ALA A 76 4.12 -6.24 -7.34
C ALA A 76 5.13 -5.09 -7.25
N PHE A 77 6.31 -5.29 -7.78
CA PHE A 77 7.34 -4.26 -7.81
C PHE A 77 7.40 -3.65 -9.21
N PHE A 78 7.21 -2.33 -9.25
CA PHE A 78 7.30 -1.55 -10.48
C PHE A 78 8.51 -0.64 -10.42
N ASN A 79 9.14 -0.42 -11.56
CA ASN A 79 10.27 0.48 -11.64
C ASN A 79 10.27 1.18 -13.01
N ILE A 80 11.04 2.26 -13.10
CA ILE A 80 11.23 2.98 -14.36
C ILE A 80 12.71 2.90 -14.75
N ALA A 81 12.96 2.79 -16.05
CA ALA A 81 14.34 2.71 -16.56
C ALA A 81 15.02 4.07 -16.55
N GLY A 82 14.26 5.16 -16.54
CA GLY A 82 14.79 6.51 -16.50
C GLY A 82 13.69 7.54 -16.36
N SER A 83 14.08 8.77 -16.06
CA SER A 83 13.14 9.88 -15.90
C SER A 83 12.28 10.06 -17.16
N GLY A 84 10.98 10.18 -16.96
CA GLY A 84 10.02 10.38 -18.06
C GLY A 84 9.64 9.11 -18.81
N LEU A 85 10.22 7.96 -18.48
CA LEU A 85 9.85 6.67 -19.06
C LEU A 85 8.70 6.03 -18.27
N PRO A 86 7.88 5.20 -18.93
CA PRO A 86 6.79 4.53 -18.23
C PRO A 86 7.30 3.51 -17.21
N GLY A 87 6.55 3.33 -16.14
CA GLY A 87 6.83 2.27 -15.18
C GLY A 87 6.58 0.91 -15.79
N LYS A 88 7.36 -0.07 -15.35
CA LYS A 88 7.22 -1.46 -15.79
C LYS A 88 7.09 -2.37 -14.59
N LEU A 89 6.25 -3.38 -14.71
CA LEU A 89 6.20 -4.45 -13.73
C LEU A 89 7.48 -5.27 -13.83
N ILE A 90 8.26 -5.27 -12.75
CA ILE A 90 9.52 -6.00 -12.70
C ILE A 90 9.30 -7.40 -12.13
N GLU A 91 8.55 -7.48 -11.03
CA GLU A 91 8.32 -8.76 -10.37
C GLU A 91 6.98 -8.74 -9.64
N TYR A 92 6.28 -9.88 -9.64
CA TYR A 92 5.04 -10.07 -8.91
C TYR A 92 5.01 -11.47 -8.32
N ASP A 93 4.96 -11.56 -7.02
CA ASP A 93 4.97 -12.85 -6.33
C ASP A 93 4.45 -12.67 -4.89
N LYS A 94 4.45 -13.75 -4.14
CA LYS A 94 4.12 -13.69 -2.72
C LYS A 94 5.05 -12.69 -2.02
N THR A 95 4.48 -11.89 -1.13
CA THR A 95 5.21 -10.85 -0.41
C THR A 95 6.46 -11.38 0.28
N GLU A 96 6.33 -12.52 0.95
CA GLU A 96 7.48 -13.14 1.62
C GLU A 96 8.63 -13.39 0.65
N LYS A 97 8.33 -13.92 -0.54
CA LYS A 97 9.35 -14.20 -1.54
C LYS A 97 9.98 -12.92 -2.10
N VAL A 98 9.16 -11.92 -2.40
CA VAL A 98 9.65 -10.65 -2.97
C VAL A 98 10.64 -9.97 -2.02
N PHE A 99 10.40 -10.03 -0.72
CA PHE A 99 11.24 -9.36 0.26
C PHE A 99 12.39 -10.20 0.80
N SER A 100 12.35 -11.53 0.68
CA SER A 100 13.40 -12.39 1.20
C SER A 100 14.24 -13.07 0.12
N ASN A 101 13.66 -13.39 -1.03
CA ASN A 101 14.35 -14.11 -2.10
C ASN A 101 13.77 -13.75 -3.46
N PRO A 102 13.87 -12.48 -3.87
CA PRO A 102 13.31 -12.06 -5.16
C PRO A 102 14.03 -12.70 -6.33
N THR A 103 13.32 -12.85 -7.43
CA THR A 103 13.86 -13.44 -8.66
C THR A 103 14.69 -12.43 -9.44
N GLU A 104 14.27 -11.16 -9.43
CA GLU A 104 14.90 -10.10 -10.22
C GLU A 104 15.92 -9.32 -9.44
N GLN A 105 17.06 -9.03 -10.07
CA GLN A 105 18.13 -8.25 -9.42
C GLN A 105 17.64 -6.84 -9.04
N GLN A 106 16.82 -6.23 -9.86
CA GLN A 106 16.29 -4.90 -9.56
C GLN A 106 15.46 -4.91 -8.29
N THR A 107 14.68 -5.96 -8.07
CA THR A 107 13.88 -6.13 -6.86
C THR A 107 14.79 -6.27 -5.65
N GLU A 108 15.80 -7.13 -5.76
CA GLU A 108 16.76 -7.34 -4.68
C GLU A 108 17.46 -6.05 -4.29
N ASP A 109 17.91 -5.28 -5.28
CA ASP A 109 18.58 -4.00 -5.04
C ASP A 109 17.66 -3.03 -4.32
N TYR A 110 16.38 -2.99 -4.71
CA TYR A 110 15.40 -2.10 -4.10
C TYR A 110 15.12 -2.49 -2.65
N VAL A 111 14.82 -3.76 -2.41
CA VAL A 111 14.46 -4.20 -1.04
C VAL A 111 15.65 -4.21 -0.10
N SER A 112 16.86 -4.32 -0.61
CA SER A 112 18.07 -4.26 0.22
C SER A 112 18.60 -2.84 0.40
N GLY A 113 17.99 -1.85 -0.27
CA GLY A 113 18.42 -0.46 -0.17
C GLY A 113 19.71 -0.13 -0.92
N ARG A 114 20.10 -0.95 -1.90
CA ARG A 114 21.35 -0.73 -2.66
C ARG A 114 21.23 0.28 -3.80
N PHE A 115 20.02 0.58 -4.22
CA PHE A 115 19.86 1.56 -5.28
C PHE A 115 20.10 2.95 -4.70
N GLY A 116 20.69 3.81 -5.47
CA GLY A 116 21.21 5.10 -5.05
C GLY A 116 20.26 6.09 -4.44
#